data_e98a0bad415674ebbc99ec2183ed0609
#
_entry.id   e98a0bad415674ebbc99ec2183ed0609
#
_cell.length_a   1.000
_cell.length_b   1.000
_cell.length_c   1.000
_cell.angle_alpha   90.00
_cell.angle_beta   90.00
_cell.angle_gamma   90.00
#
_symmetry.space_group_name_H-M   'P 1'
#
loop_
_entity.id
_entity.type
_entity.pdbx_description
1 polymer ?
#
loop_
_entity_poly.entity_id
_entity_poly.type
_entity_poly.pdbx_seq_one_letter_code
_entity_poly.pdbx_strand_id
1 'polypeptide(L)'
;VTAYLNVRDKYPPFTREETKQWIEQCINKSNGYEQKAIITEDGLHIGWIDLKRFDQVNQHAEVGIAIGNKDYWGKGYGKAAMLKMLAYGFNHFHLNKIWLKVDIDNSKAITSYKSIGFKDEGIMRQDRYRQGIFIDCLRMSILKSEFE
;
A
#
# COMPACT_ATOMS: atom_id res chain seq x y z
N VAL A 1 -1.23 15.17 -0.18
CA VAL A 1 -0.64 13.82 -0.37
C VAL A 1 -0.83 12.96 0.89
N THR A 2 -0.64 13.51 2.08
CA THR A 2 -0.68 12.75 3.34
C THR A 2 -2.08 12.45 3.87
N ALA A 3 -3.15 13.02 3.29
CA ALA A 3 -4.51 12.88 3.82
C ALA A 3 -4.96 11.40 3.95
N TYR A 4 -4.50 10.53 3.05
CA TYR A 4 -4.83 9.11 3.03
C TYR A 4 -3.66 8.20 3.47
N LEU A 5 -2.54 8.77 3.87
CA LEU A 5 -1.44 8.02 4.44
C LEU A 5 -1.63 7.90 5.96
N ASN A 6 -1.21 6.79 6.51
CA ASN A 6 -1.24 6.57 7.96
C ASN A 6 -0.09 7.33 8.62
N VAL A 7 -0.15 8.66 8.55
CA VAL A 7 0.82 9.57 9.16
C VAL A 7 0.32 10.08 10.50
N ARG A 8 1.23 10.50 11.37
CA ARG A 8 0.93 10.99 12.71
C ARG A 8 0.29 12.37 12.67
N ASP A 9 -1.05 12.43 12.53
CA ASP A 9 -1.77 13.72 12.54
C ASP A 9 -1.66 14.49 13.87
N LYS A 10 -1.39 13.79 14.98
CA LYS A 10 -1.26 14.36 16.34
C LYS A 10 0.17 14.57 16.82
N TYR A 11 1.16 14.09 16.07
CA TYR A 11 2.56 14.15 16.46
C TYR A 11 3.35 15.00 15.47
N PRO A 12 4.46 15.59 15.90
CA PRO A 12 5.34 16.27 14.97
C PRO A 12 5.75 15.33 13.82
N PRO A 13 5.98 15.87 12.63
CA PRO A 13 6.45 15.08 11.51
C PRO A 13 7.73 14.34 11.89
N PHE A 14 7.98 13.21 11.23
CA PHE A 14 9.23 12.47 11.42
C PHE A 14 10.44 13.37 11.22
N THR A 15 11.37 13.31 12.14
CA THR A 15 12.66 13.95 12.00
C THR A 15 13.46 13.32 10.87
N ARG A 16 14.50 14.00 10.40
CA ARG A 16 15.41 13.43 9.40
C ARG A 16 16.07 12.14 9.90
N GLU A 17 16.42 12.08 11.18
CA GLU A 17 17.02 10.91 11.78
C GLU A 17 16.06 9.71 11.88
N GLU A 18 14.81 9.94 12.32
CA GLU A 18 13.77 8.90 12.32
C GLU A 18 13.49 8.40 10.90
N THR A 19 13.47 9.28 9.91
CA THR A 19 13.31 8.90 8.49
C THR A 19 14.48 8.05 8.02
N LYS A 20 15.72 8.41 8.38
CA LYS A 20 16.92 7.64 8.03
C LYS A 20 16.88 6.24 8.64
N GLN A 21 16.58 6.14 9.94
CA GLN A 21 16.45 4.85 10.63
C GLN A 21 15.37 3.98 9.98
N TRP A 22 14.23 4.56 9.59
CA TRP A 22 13.19 3.84 8.89
C TRP A 22 13.66 3.31 7.52
N ILE A 23 14.40 4.11 6.75
CA ILE A 23 14.99 3.69 5.48
C ILE A 23 15.98 2.53 5.69
N GLU A 24 16.84 2.60 6.70
CA GLU A 24 17.78 1.53 7.04
C GLU A 24 17.07 0.23 7.41
N GLN A 25 15.98 0.31 8.18
CA GLN A 25 15.13 -0.86 8.49
C GLN A 25 14.50 -1.46 7.22
N CYS A 26 14.06 -0.63 6.27
CA CYS A 26 13.55 -1.10 4.98
C CYS A 26 14.63 -1.82 4.15
N ILE A 27 15.83 -1.26 4.08
CA ILE A 27 16.97 -1.84 3.35
C ILE A 27 17.36 -3.20 3.95
N ASN A 28 17.44 -3.28 5.26
CA ASN A 28 17.84 -4.49 5.99
C ASN A 28 16.67 -5.48 6.17
N LYS A 29 15.48 -5.16 5.70
CA LYS A 29 14.24 -5.96 5.89
C LYS A 29 13.93 -6.30 7.35
N SER A 30 14.48 -5.54 8.30
CA SER A 30 14.30 -5.77 9.73
C SER A 30 12.92 -5.36 10.25
N ASN A 31 12.15 -4.60 9.46
CA ASN A 31 10.79 -4.18 9.75
C ASN A 31 9.71 -5.18 9.29
N GLY A 32 10.10 -6.30 8.69
CA GLY A 32 9.17 -7.29 8.13
C GLY A 32 8.43 -6.83 6.87
N TYR A 33 8.93 -5.78 6.20
CA TYR A 33 8.36 -5.23 4.97
C TYR A 33 9.20 -5.63 3.76
N GLU A 34 8.54 -6.03 2.70
CA GLU A 34 9.13 -6.16 1.38
C GLU A 34 8.78 -4.91 0.58
N GLN A 35 9.65 -3.91 0.61
CA GLN A 35 9.39 -2.58 0.07
C GLN A 35 10.19 -2.33 -1.21
N LYS A 36 9.54 -1.67 -2.18
CA LYS A 36 10.13 -1.27 -3.46
C LYS A 36 9.87 0.22 -3.73
N ALA A 37 10.85 0.90 -4.28
CA ALA A 37 10.68 2.25 -4.82
C ALA A 37 9.90 2.21 -6.13
N ILE A 38 9.05 3.21 -6.34
CA ILE A 38 8.43 3.48 -7.64
C ILE A 38 9.25 4.56 -8.32
N ILE A 39 9.86 4.19 -9.44
CA ILE A 39 10.79 5.07 -10.18
C ILE A 39 10.25 5.19 -11.61
N THR A 40 10.25 6.39 -12.15
CA THR A 40 9.87 6.67 -13.54
C THR A 40 10.97 6.22 -14.51
N GLU A 41 10.69 6.17 -15.81
CA GLU A 41 11.66 5.78 -16.85
C GLU A 41 12.90 6.69 -16.90
N ASP A 42 12.73 7.96 -16.56
CA ASP A 42 13.80 8.96 -16.44
C ASP A 42 14.51 8.96 -15.08
N GLY A 43 14.22 7.96 -14.23
CA GLY A 43 14.92 7.73 -12.96
C GLY A 43 14.42 8.54 -11.76
N LEU A 44 13.28 9.25 -11.87
CA LEU A 44 12.72 10.00 -10.76
C LEU A 44 11.99 9.08 -9.78
N HIS A 45 12.35 9.16 -8.50
CA HIS A 45 11.64 8.48 -7.41
C HIS A 45 10.33 9.22 -7.08
N ILE A 46 9.19 8.58 -7.29
CA ILE A 46 7.86 9.17 -7.13
C ILE A 46 7.04 8.58 -5.99
N GLY A 47 7.47 7.45 -5.43
CA GLY A 47 6.72 6.79 -4.36
C GLY A 47 7.28 5.44 -3.99
N TRP A 48 6.51 4.68 -3.21
CA TRP A 48 6.86 3.32 -2.83
C TRP A 48 5.65 2.40 -2.83
N ILE A 49 5.93 1.11 -2.86
CA ILE A 49 4.94 0.03 -2.69
C ILE A 49 5.55 -1.04 -1.79
N ASP A 50 4.76 -1.64 -0.92
CA ASP A 50 5.24 -2.67 0.00
C ASP A 50 4.27 -3.86 0.12
N LEU A 51 4.83 -5.02 0.52
CA LEU A 51 4.10 -6.11 1.15
C LEU A 51 4.52 -6.20 2.61
N LYS A 52 3.55 -6.35 3.50
CA LYS A 52 3.76 -6.42 4.95
C LYS A 52 2.72 -7.32 5.59
N ARG A 53 2.86 -7.53 6.91
CA ARG A 53 1.93 -8.39 7.69
C ARG A 53 1.75 -9.76 7.04
N PHE A 54 2.88 -10.37 6.68
CA PHE A 54 2.88 -11.71 6.11
C PHE A 54 2.33 -12.72 7.11
N ASP A 55 1.32 -13.47 6.69
CA ASP A 55 0.84 -14.68 7.36
C ASP A 55 1.22 -15.87 6.49
N GLN A 56 2.29 -16.56 6.88
CA GLN A 56 2.82 -17.68 6.10
C GLN A 56 1.92 -18.92 6.18
N VAL A 57 1.19 -19.08 7.29
CA VAL A 57 0.29 -20.23 7.48
C VAL A 57 -0.93 -20.08 6.59
N ASN A 58 -1.55 -18.90 6.57
CA ASN A 58 -2.72 -18.60 5.77
C ASN A 58 -2.36 -18.04 4.37
N GLN A 59 -1.08 -17.92 4.05
CA GLN A 59 -0.54 -17.50 2.75
C GLN A 59 -1.13 -16.17 2.27
N HIS A 60 -1.13 -15.15 3.12
CA HIS A 60 -1.57 -13.81 2.73
C HIS A 60 -0.67 -12.70 3.27
N ALA A 61 -0.74 -11.53 2.64
CA ALA A 61 -0.07 -10.32 3.07
C ALA A 61 -0.90 -9.08 2.74
N GLU A 62 -0.60 -7.98 3.43
CA GLU A 62 -1.14 -6.65 3.12
C GLU A 62 -0.24 -5.95 2.11
N VAL A 63 -0.83 -5.35 1.07
CA VAL A 63 -0.13 -4.45 0.15
C VAL A 63 -0.44 -3.00 0.51
N GLY A 64 0.60 -2.16 0.52
CA GLY A 64 0.50 -0.71 0.67
C GLY A 64 1.18 0.01 -0.47
N ILE A 65 0.64 1.15 -0.90
CA ILE A 65 1.21 1.97 -1.96
C ILE A 65 1.03 3.45 -1.66
N ALA A 66 2.04 4.24 -1.97
CA ALA A 66 1.95 5.69 -1.94
C ALA A 66 2.76 6.32 -3.08
N ILE A 67 2.13 7.25 -3.82
CA ILE A 67 2.79 8.12 -4.78
C ILE A 67 2.75 9.53 -4.22
N GLY A 68 3.92 10.03 -3.81
CA GLY A 68 4.07 11.32 -3.13
C GLY A 68 3.92 12.50 -4.08
N ASN A 69 4.37 12.37 -5.32
CA ASN A 69 4.28 13.43 -6.32
C ASN A 69 2.96 13.37 -7.07
N LYS A 70 2.12 14.40 -6.86
CA LYS A 70 0.77 14.51 -7.47
C LYS A 70 0.79 14.58 -8.99
N ASP A 71 1.87 15.10 -9.59
CA ASP A 71 2.00 15.23 -11.03
C ASP A 71 2.01 13.87 -11.75
N TYR A 72 2.26 12.80 -11.00
CA TYR A 72 2.25 11.42 -11.50
C TYR A 72 0.99 10.65 -11.18
N TRP A 73 -0.01 11.29 -10.56
CA TRP A 73 -1.31 10.67 -10.33
C TRP A 73 -2.13 10.57 -11.61
N GLY A 74 -2.91 9.51 -11.74
CA GLY A 74 -3.75 9.29 -12.91
C GLY A 74 -3.01 8.90 -14.20
N LYS A 75 -1.68 8.72 -14.15
CA LYS A 75 -0.84 8.37 -15.30
C LYS A 75 -0.50 6.87 -15.38
N GLY A 76 -1.15 6.03 -14.60
CA GLY A 76 -0.96 4.58 -14.64
C GLY A 76 0.18 4.02 -13.78
N TYR A 77 1.07 4.84 -13.21
CA TYR A 77 2.19 4.36 -12.39
C TYR A 77 1.75 3.51 -11.19
N GLY A 78 0.70 3.94 -10.48
CA GLY A 78 0.16 3.19 -9.35
C GLY A 78 -0.38 1.82 -9.76
N LYS A 79 -1.10 1.75 -10.86
CA LYS A 79 -1.62 0.51 -11.41
C LYS A 79 -0.49 -0.43 -11.85
N ALA A 80 0.50 0.09 -12.57
CA ALA A 80 1.66 -0.69 -13.01
C ALA A 80 2.48 -1.23 -11.83
N ALA A 81 2.74 -0.41 -10.81
CA ALA A 81 3.44 -0.82 -9.61
C ALA A 81 2.65 -1.91 -8.85
N MET A 82 1.32 -1.75 -8.72
CA MET A 82 0.47 -2.72 -8.05
C MET A 82 0.49 -4.07 -8.78
N LEU A 83 0.32 -4.10 -10.09
CA LEU A 83 0.37 -5.34 -10.88
C LEU A 83 1.71 -6.08 -10.73
N LYS A 84 2.83 -5.35 -10.74
CA LYS A 84 4.16 -5.94 -10.50
C LYS A 84 4.30 -6.49 -9.09
N MET A 85 3.79 -5.79 -8.07
CA MET A 85 3.86 -6.25 -6.68
C MET A 85 2.95 -7.46 -6.43
N LEU A 86 1.78 -7.52 -7.05
CA LEU A 86 0.90 -8.70 -7.01
C LEU A 86 1.58 -9.92 -7.63
N ALA A 87 2.14 -9.78 -8.83
CA ALA A 87 2.91 -10.86 -9.48
C ALA A 87 4.07 -11.32 -8.60
N TYR A 88 4.80 -10.39 -8.00
CA TYR A 88 5.90 -10.69 -7.09
C TYR A 88 5.42 -11.43 -5.83
N GLY A 89 4.34 -10.98 -5.21
CA GLY A 89 3.75 -11.62 -4.03
C GLY A 89 3.27 -13.04 -4.30
N PHE A 90 2.54 -13.24 -5.39
CA PHE A 90 2.01 -14.56 -5.74
C PHE A 90 3.10 -15.54 -6.19
N ASN A 91 4.09 -15.09 -6.93
CA ASN A 91 5.10 -15.99 -7.52
C ASN A 91 6.31 -16.22 -6.60
N HIS A 92 6.80 -15.17 -5.92
CA HIS A 92 8.00 -15.26 -5.09
C HIS A 92 7.69 -15.71 -3.66
N PHE A 93 6.62 -15.20 -3.06
CA PHE A 93 6.20 -15.55 -1.69
C PHE A 93 5.14 -16.65 -1.64
N HIS A 94 4.67 -17.14 -2.79
CA HIS A 94 3.64 -18.17 -2.89
C HIS A 94 2.36 -17.84 -2.13
N LEU A 95 2.01 -16.54 -2.09
CA LEU A 95 0.79 -16.10 -1.44
C LEU A 95 -0.44 -16.62 -2.20
N ASN A 96 -1.51 -16.91 -1.46
CA ASN A 96 -2.82 -17.20 -2.00
C ASN A 96 -3.70 -15.97 -2.11
N LYS A 97 -3.51 -15.00 -1.20
CA LYS A 97 -4.31 -13.76 -1.13
C LYS A 97 -3.43 -12.56 -0.82
N ILE A 98 -3.68 -11.45 -1.53
CA ILE A 98 -3.13 -10.15 -1.18
C ILE A 98 -4.28 -9.20 -0.89
N TRP A 99 -4.23 -8.51 0.24
CA TRP A 99 -5.28 -7.62 0.69
C TRP A 99 -4.76 -6.22 0.98
N LEU A 100 -5.65 -5.25 0.98
CA LEU A 100 -5.38 -3.88 1.36
C LEU A 100 -6.55 -3.31 2.16
N LYS A 101 -6.32 -2.17 2.80
CA LYS A 101 -7.39 -1.33 3.35
C LYS A 101 -7.26 0.09 2.81
N VAL A 102 -8.39 0.70 2.57
CA VAL A 102 -8.50 2.04 2.00
C VAL A 102 -9.59 2.82 2.72
N ASP A 103 -9.36 4.11 2.97
CA ASP A 103 -10.39 4.97 3.56
C ASP A 103 -11.63 4.96 2.67
N ILE A 104 -12.81 4.81 3.26
CA ILE A 104 -14.08 4.64 2.52
C ILE A 104 -14.40 5.83 1.60
N ASP A 105 -13.90 7.02 1.93
CA ASP A 105 -14.06 8.26 1.17
C ASP A 105 -13.02 8.43 0.05
N ASN A 106 -12.02 7.54 -0.06
CA ASN A 106 -11.02 7.58 -1.13
C ASN A 106 -11.51 6.85 -2.38
N SER A 107 -12.55 7.39 -3.01
CA SER A 107 -13.21 6.78 -4.18
C SER A 107 -12.27 6.55 -5.37
N LYS A 108 -11.28 7.43 -5.57
CA LYS A 108 -10.28 7.28 -6.64
C LYS A 108 -9.44 6.02 -6.46
N ALA A 109 -8.94 5.79 -5.24
CA ALA A 109 -8.15 4.60 -4.94
C ALA A 109 -9.01 3.34 -5.05
N ILE A 110 -10.22 3.34 -4.51
CA ILE A 110 -11.15 2.21 -4.58
C ILE A 110 -11.43 1.84 -6.04
N THR A 111 -11.73 2.82 -6.89
CA THR A 111 -11.96 2.60 -8.34
C THR A 111 -10.71 2.01 -9.00
N SER A 112 -9.53 2.53 -8.67
CA SER A 112 -8.26 2.01 -9.19
C SER A 112 -8.05 0.54 -8.79
N TYR A 113 -8.26 0.20 -7.51
CA TYR A 113 -8.10 -1.18 -7.03
C TYR A 113 -9.11 -2.14 -7.68
N LYS A 114 -10.37 -1.72 -7.84
CA LYS A 114 -11.38 -2.50 -8.58
C LYS A 114 -10.97 -2.75 -10.03
N SER A 115 -10.36 -1.76 -10.68
CA SER A 115 -9.86 -1.91 -12.07
C SER A 115 -8.70 -2.88 -12.22
N ILE A 116 -8.02 -3.23 -11.12
CA ILE A 116 -6.95 -4.22 -11.06
C ILE A 116 -7.50 -5.63 -10.80
N GLY A 117 -8.69 -5.72 -10.20
CA GLY A 117 -9.34 -6.98 -9.86
C GLY A 117 -9.57 -7.19 -8.37
N PHE A 118 -9.24 -6.22 -7.53
CA PHE A 118 -9.57 -6.30 -6.10
C PHE A 118 -11.07 -6.31 -5.87
N LYS A 119 -11.51 -7.16 -4.97
CA LYS A 119 -12.91 -7.30 -4.53
C LYS A 119 -13.08 -6.82 -3.10
N ASP A 120 -14.26 -6.30 -2.79
CA ASP A 120 -14.62 -5.84 -1.46
C ASP A 120 -14.77 -7.04 -0.51
N GLU A 121 -14.11 -7.01 0.65
CA GLU A 121 -14.30 -8.00 1.73
C GLU A 121 -15.25 -7.50 2.82
N GLY A 122 -15.29 -6.20 3.05
CA GLY A 122 -16.16 -5.59 4.06
C GLY A 122 -15.62 -4.28 4.62
N ILE A 123 -16.43 -3.65 5.45
CA ILE A 123 -16.12 -2.38 6.09
C ILE A 123 -15.55 -2.63 7.49
N MET A 124 -14.39 -2.05 7.74
CA MET A 124 -13.75 -1.96 9.04
C MET A 124 -14.18 -0.64 9.67
N ARG A 125 -15.14 -0.71 10.61
CA ARG A 125 -15.72 0.50 11.20
C ARG A 125 -14.71 1.22 12.06
N GLN A 126 -14.54 2.55 11.86
CA GLN A 126 -13.70 3.43 12.65
C GLN A 126 -12.25 2.93 12.79
N ASP A 127 -11.73 2.29 11.74
CA ASP A 127 -10.42 1.63 11.75
C ASP A 127 -9.26 2.63 11.69
N ARG A 128 -9.54 3.86 11.33
CA ARG A 128 -8.54 4.90 11.18
C ARG A 128 -8.95 6.21 11.87
N TYR A 129 -7.97 6.85 12.51
CA TYR A 129 -8.11 8.20 13.03
C TYR A 129 -7.39 9.19 12.12
N ARG A 130 -8.11 10.19 11.61
CA ARG A 130 -7.59 11.19 10.69
C ARG A 130 -8.21 12.56 10.98
N GLN A 131 -7.36 13.57 11.17
CA GLN A 131 -7.79 14.97 11.37
C GLN A 131 -8.91 15.15 12.45
N GLY A 132 -8.79 14.42 13.55
CA GLY A 132 -9.73 14.54 14.65
C GLY A 132 -10.95 13.63 14.58
N ILE A 133 -11.17 12.87 13.50
CA ILE A 133 -12.32 11.99 13.33
C ILE A 133 -11.91 10.54 13.07
N PHE A 134 -12.77 9.61 13.48
CA PHE A 134 -12.63 8.20 13.13
C PHE A 134 -13.27 7.95 11.76
N ILE A 135 -12.57 7.20 10.91
CA ILE A 135 -12.96 6.91 9.53
C ILE A 135 -13.07 5.40 9.35
N ASP A 136 -14.11 4.98 8.66
CA ASP A 136 -14.27 3.61 8.22
C ASP A 136 -13.29 3.31 7.08
N CYS A 137 -12.75 2.10 7.06
CA CYS A 137 -11.94 1.60 5.97
C CYS A 137 -12.64 0.46 5.24
N LEU A 138 -12.54 0.45 3.91
CA LEU A 138 -12.92 -0.69 3.10
C LEU A 138 -11.73 -1.65 3.03
N ARG A 139 -11.93 -2.92 3.39
CA ARG A 139 -10.98 -3.98 3.14
C ARG A 139 -11.27 -4.60 1.79
N MET A 140 -10.24 -4.71 0.98
CA MET A 140 -10.31 -5.31 -0.36
C MET A 140 -9.21 -6.35 -0.52
N SER A 141 -9.44 -7.35 -1.35
CA SER A 141 -8.44 -8.39 -1.64
C SER A 141 -8.53 -8.89 -3.07
N ILE A 142 -7.47 -9.55 -3.49
CA ILE A 142 -7.39 -10.32 -4.73
C ILE A 142 -6.77 -11.68 -4.42
N LEU A 143 -7.36 -12.75 -4.96
CA LEU A 143 -6.84 -14.10 -4.84
C LEU A 143 -5.88 -14.39 -6.00
N LYS A 144 -4.93 -15.30 -5.78
CA LYS A 144 -4.02 -15.76 -6.84
C LYS A 144 -4.78 -16.25 -8.07
N SER A 145 -5.83 -17.06 -7.86
CA SER A 145 -6.70 -17.60 -8.92
C SER A 145 -7.51 -16.55 -9.69
N GLU A 146 -7.59 -15.32 -9.19
CA GLU A 146 -8.28 -14.20 -9.84
C GLU A 146 -7.31 -13.30 -10.61
N PHE A 147 -6.01 -13.43 -10.32
CA PHE A 147 -4.94 -12.64 -10.92
C PHE A 147 -4.34 -13.28 -12.17
N GLU A 148 -4.44 -14.61 -12.29
CA GLU A 148 -3.91 -15.42 -13.41
C GLU A 148 -4.74 -15.29 -14.70
#